data_9cee021701a85fcbf275c47b30fb2b18
#
_entry.id   9cee021701a85fcbf275c47b30fb2b18
#
_cell.length_a   1.000
_cell.length_b   1.000
_cell.length_c   1.000
_cell.angle_alpha   90.00
_cell.angle_beta   90.00
_cell.angle_gamma   90.00
#
_symmetry.space_group_name_H-M   'P 1'
#
loop_
_entity.id
_entity.type
_entity.pdbx_description
1 polymer ?
#
loop_
_entity_poly.entity_id
_entity_poly.type
_entity_poly.pdbx_seq_one_letter_code
_entity_poly.pdbx_strand_id
1 'polypeptide(L)'
;MNLQDAPVLDTAPDLTLLSERLDAVEAFGGQMSQAIESLVDAVVGLQTQVNPEDETDAAGLAALTARVAALEQQSRLAAACTDLATTSRFHQKTRSVVFVGTSYFGCNVKYAWLAFRAQARAAGIQTWFLPQTAQQVEAVTGLDEACFPLKASDWGPEHITAALSAAVVVTCDHLLNPNPYAASLLAGARHVQLWHGISIKEIGLRNLAPLKNMTPQFARVLATCGPFTRMVGTSGSQEGEFRRWFGFERYAPIGYPRNDVLLREPDAADLLNVDMVVLAEARAARAAGRRVVLYAPTFRNAKRGSWIIEAGLETLAAQLARRGDVLIINMHPVESPMIPQLVQALPTARFVTPRTDIYPLLREASVLITDYSSVMFDYLLLDRPVLLFRPDHQDYITKSRQLFDDKLEAKPGPLASDVAGLLSLLKPYDAHGPEFAPNRAALRGRLFDHVDGGAGERFASLLLEELDLALDSAQGECP
;
A
#
# COMPACT_ATOMS: atom_id res chain seq x y z
N MET A 1 33.62 1.49 -17.41
CA MET A 1 34.69 2.45 -17.15
C MET A 1 35.06 2.25 -15.69
N ASN A 2 36.32 1.90 -15.42
CA ASN A 2 36.80 1.60 -14.07
C ASN A 2 36.95 2.94 -13.33
N LEU A 3 36.35 3.12 -12.16
CA LEU A 3 36.45 4.35 -11.37
C LEU A 3 37.88 4.65 -10.87
N GLN A 4 38.82 3.71 -11.02
CA GLN A 4 40.25 3.88 -10.68
C GLN A 4 41.02 4.66 -11.74
N ASP A 5 40.49 4.86 -12.94
CA ASP A 5 41.21 5.52 -14.05
C ASP A 5 40.75 7.01 -14.23
N ALA A 6 40.15 7.63 -13.22
CA ALA A 6 39.79 9.03 -13.28
C ALA A 6 41.08 9.89 -13.20
N PRO A 7 41.31 10.83 -14.14
CA PRO A 7 42.50 11.65 -14.13
C PRO A 7 42.54 12.52 -12.87
N VAL A 8 43.72 12.60 -12.27
CA VAL A 8 44.04 13.54 -11.20
C VAL A 8 43.91 14.96 -11.78
N LEU A 9 43.12 15.79 -11.16
CA LEU A 9 42.85 17.19 -11.58
C LEU A 9 44.12 18.02 -11.41
N ASP A 10 44.89 18.19 -12.45
CA ASP A 10 46.09 19.05 -12.50
C ASP A 10 45.86 20.36 -13.28
N THR A 11 44.60 20.69 -13.56
CA THR A 11 44.21 21.91 -14.31
C THR A 11 43.03 22.60 -13.62
N ALA A 12 42.83 23.90 -13.92
CA ALA A 12 41.82 24.79 -13.33
C ALA A 12 40.44 24.10 -13.06
N PRO A 13 39.74 24.51 -11.99
CA PRO A 13 38.53 23.84 -11.52
C PRO A 13 37.46 23.86 -12.60
N ASP A 14 37.07 22.67 -13.06
CA ASP A 14 35.99 22.51 -14.05
C ASP A 14 34.73 22.02 -13.33
N LEU A 15 33.83 22.97 -13.06
CA LEU A 15 32.53 22.72 -12.45
C LEU A 15 31.70 21.72 -13.28
N THR A 16 31.88 21.71 -14.61
CA THR A 16 31.18 20.82 -15.53
C THR A 16 31.63 19.37 -15.32
N LEU A 17 32.94 19.15 -15.22
CA LEU A 17 33.51 17.82 -14.99
C LEU A 17 33.10 17.24 -13.63
N LEU A 18 33.02 18.10 -12.59
CA LEU A 18 32.53 17.68 -11.27
C LEU A 18 31.03 17.37 -11.28
N SER A 19 30.22 18.11 -12.00
CA SER A 19 28.80 17.80 -12.18
C SER A 19 28.59 16.46 -12.86
N GLU A 20 29.35 16.16 -13.93
CA GLU A 20 29.30 14.87 -14.64
C GLU A 20 29.75 13.69 -13.74
N ARG A 21 30.81 13.90 -12.93
CA ARG A 21 31.23 12.87 -11.94
C ARG A 21 30.17 12.64 -10.87
N LEU A 22 29.53 13.69 -10.41
CA LEU A 22 28.44 13.62 -9.44
C LEU A 22 27.24 12.90 -10.03
N ASP A 23 26.86 13.16 -11.28
CA ASP A 23 25.79 12.44 -12.00
C ASP A 23 26.12 10.94 -12.11
N ALA A 24 27.39 10.59 -12.37
CA ALA A 24 27.85 9.20 -12.40
C ALA A 24 27.76 8.53 -11.02
N VAL A 25 28.08 9.23 -9.95
CA VAL A 25 27.96 8.73 -8.58
C VAL A 25 26.50 8.59 -8.18
N GLU A 26 25.64 9.52 -8.49
CA GLU A 26 24.18 9.43 -8.26
C GLU A 26 23.55 8.24 -9.00
N ALA A 27 24.06 7.90 -10.19
CA ALA A 27 23.55 6.79 -11.00
C ALA A 27 23.92 5.40 -10.49
N PHE A 28 25.04 5.24 -9.77
CA PHE A 28 25.63 3.93 -9.44
C PHE A 28 25.39 3.44 -8.00
N GLY A 29 24.73 4.17 -7.13
CA GLY A 29 24.27 3.86 -5.78
C GLY A 29 24.73 2.55 -5.13
N GLY A 30 25.87 2.52 -4.44
CA GLY A 30 26.17 1.40 -3.55
C GLY A 30 27.64 1.04 -3.25
N GLN A 31 28.63 1.49 -4.01
CA GLN A 31 30.07 1.27 -3.66
C GLN A 31 30.80 2.61 -3.47
N MET A 32 30.23 3.53 -2.70
CA MET A 32 30.40 4.94 -2.96
C MET A 32 31.09 5.75 -1.86
N SER A 33 31.44 5.20 -0.71
CA SER A 33 32.09 6.02 0.33
C SER A 33 33.35 6.71 -0.16
N GLN A 34 34.24 5.98 -0.84
CA GLN A 34 35.46 6.56 -1.39
C GLN A 34 35.22 7.56 -2.52
N ALA A 35 34.24 7.32 -3.39
CA ALA A 35 33.90 8.22 -4.48
C ALA A 35 33.26 9.51 -3.96
N ILE A 36 32.42 9.40 -2.92
CA ILE A 36 31.82 10.56 -2.24
C ILE A 36 32.90 11.37 -1.49
N GLU A 37 33.78 10.70 -0.74
CA GLU A 37 34.92 11.36 -0.08
C GLU A 37 35.79 12.14 -1.09
N SER A 38 36.12 11.52 -2.22
CA SER A 38 36.87 12.19 -3.29
C SER A 38 36.13 13.39 -3.92
N LEU A 39 34.78 13.34 -3.98
CA LEU A 39 33.96 14.46 -4.45
C LEU A 39 33.87 15.59 -3.41
N VAL A 40 33.79 15.25 -2.13
CA VAL A 40 33.84 16.21 -1.03
C VAL A 40 35.16 16.98 -1.07
N ASP A 41 36.29 16.27 -1.15
CA ASP A 41 37.62 16.90 -1.22
C ASP A 41 37.74 17.81 -2.44
N ALA A 42 37.21 17.38 -3.60
CA ALA A 42 37.25 18.18 -4.81
C ALA A 42 36.39 19.46 -4.71
N VAL A 43 35.20 19.37 -4.09
CA VAL A 43 34.34 20.55 -3.87
C VAL A 43 34.96 21.50 -2.85
N VAL A 44 35.55 20.98 -1.78
CA VAL A 44 36.29 21.80 -0.80
C VAL A 44 37.49 22.49 -1.46
N GLY A 45 38.23 21.80 -2.34
CA GLY A 45 39.30 22.40 -3.12
C GLY A 45 38.83 23.56 -4.03
N LEU A 46 37.66 23.39 -4.67
CA LEU A 46 37.05 24.42 -5.50
C LEU A 46 36.58 25.67 -4.70
N GLN A 47 36.10 25.49 -3.47
CA GLN A 47 35.68 26.60 -2.63
C GLN A 47 36.79 27.61 -2.38
N THR A 48 38.06 27.18 -2.45
CA THR A 48 39.23 28.06 -2.27
C THR A 48 39.69 28.72 -3.57
N GLN A 49 39.18 28.32 -4.73
CA GLN A 49 39.65 28.76 -6.06
C GLN A 49 38.62 29.58 -6.83
N VAL A 50 37.32 29.46 -6.49
CA VAL A 50 36.24 30.21 -7.14
C VAL A 50 36.26 31.67 -6.68
N ASN A 51 36.21 32.59 -7.64
CA ASN A 51 36.13 34.03 -7.33
C ASN A 51 34.74 34.34 -6.74
N PRO A 52 34.68 34.86 -5.48
CA PRO A 52 33.38 35.15 -4.84
C PRO A 52 32.55 36.25 -5.54
N GLU A 53 33.17 37.02 -6.45
CA GLU A 53 32.50 38.10 -7.20
C GLU A 53 31.81 37.59 -8.49
N ASP A 54 32.05 36.34 -8.91
CA ASP A 54 31.33 35.71 -10.03
C ASP A 54 30.10 34.99 -9.54
N GLU A 55 28.95 35.64 -9.68
CA GLU A 55 27.66 35.12 -9.20
C GLU A 55 27.27 33.78 -9.85
N THR A 56 27.70 33.51 -11.08
CA THR A 56 27.36 32.27 -11.82
C THR A 56 28.14 31.07 -11.28
N ASP A 57 29.45 31.25 -11.06
CA ASP A 57 30.32 30.24 -10.52
C ASP A 57 30.02 29.96 -9.03
N ALA A 58 29.71 31.03 -8.27
CA ALA A 58 29.30 30.89 -6.87
C ALA A 58 27.97 30.09 -6.71
N ALA A 59 26.99 30.35 -7.58
CA ALA A 59 25.72 29.62 -7.57
C ALA A 59 25.90 28.14 -8.00
N GLY A 60 26.73 27.88 -9.01
CA GLY A 60 27.09 26.52 -9.45
C GLY A 60 27.78 25.73 -8.32
N LEU A 61 28.77 26.35 -7.65
CA LEU A 61 29.46 25.73 -6.53
C LEU A 61 28.55 25.44 -5.33
N ALA A 62 27.64 26.38 -5.02
CA ALA A 62 26.64 26.16 -3.96
C ALA A 62 25.69 24.97 -4.25
N ALA A 63 25.25 24.86 -5.51
CA ALA A 63 24.42 23.74 -5.95
C ALA A 63 25.16 22.40 -5.85
N LEU A 64 26.41 22.33 -6.30
CA LEU A 64 27.27 21.13 -6.19
C LEU A 64 27.54 20.77 -4.73
N THR A 65 27.86 21.74 -3.88
CA THR A 65 28.05 21.53 -2.44
C THR A 65 26.80 20.93 -1.79
N ALA A 66 25.62 21.46 -2.12
CA ALA A 66 24.36 20.93 -1.59
C ALA A 66 24.09 19.48 -2.07
N ARG A 67 24.39 19.16 -3.34
CA ARG A 67 24.25 17.80 -3.88
C ARG A 67 25.20 16.81 -3.20
N VAL A 68 26.47 17.20 -3.02
CA VAL A 68 27.46 16.35 -2.33
C VAL A 68 27.07 16.12 -0.88
N ALA A 69 26.63 17.14 -0.15
CA ALA A 69 26.16 17.00 1.22
C ALA A 69 24.93 16.06 1.31
N ALA A 70 24.01 16.13 0.35
CA ALA A 70 22.87 15.22 0.28
C ALA A 70 23.31 13.75 0.04
N LEU A 71 24.29 13.51 -0.83
CA LEU A 71 24.84 12.19 -1.08
C LEU A 71 25.60 11.63 0.14
N GLU A 72 26.39 12.44 0.82
CA GLU A 72 27.04 12.05 2.08
C GLU A 72 26.01 11.62 3.12
N GLN A 73 24.97 12.43 3.30
CA GLN A 73 23.88 12.10 4.23
C GLN A 73 23.21 10.78 3.85
N GLN A 74 22.94 10.58 2.57
CA GLN A 74 22.33 9.34 2.07
C GLN A 74 23.25 8.14 2.27
N SER A 75 24.56 8.27 2.02
CA SER A 75 25.54 7.22 2.24
C SER A 75 25.67 6.84 3.72
N ARG A 76 25.77 7.83 4.60
CA ARG A 76 25.79 7.63 6.07
C ARG A 76 24.52 6.94 6.57
N LEU A 77 23.36 7.34 6.05
CA LEU A 77 22.08 6.71 6.37
C LEU A 77 22.07 5.24 5.91
N ALA A 78 22.55 4.96 4.69
CA ALA A 78 22.58 3.60 4.17
C ALA A 78 23.54 2.70 4.99
N ALA A 79 24.71 3.20 5.39
CA ALA A 79 25.64 2.49 6.26
C ALA A 79 25.00 2.20 7.62
N ALA A 80 24.42 3.21 8.27
CA ALA A 80 23.74 3.04 9.55
C ALA A 80 22.57 2.04 9.46
N CYS A 81 21.81 2.06 8.36
CA CYS A 81 20.74 1.07 8.12
C CYS A 81 21.29 -0.35 7.99
N THR A 82 22.45 -0.53 7.37
CA THR A 82 23.10 -1.84 7.23
C THR A 82 23.56 -2.37 8.59
N ASP A 83 24.20 -1.54 9.39
CA ASP A 83 24.67 -1.89 10.74
C ASP A 83 23.49 -2.23 11.67
N LEU A 84 22.43 -1.41 11.63
CA LEU A 84 21.21 -1.66 12.40
C LEU A 84 20.52 -2.96 11.97
N ALA A 85 20.46 -3.26 10.68
CA ALA A 85 19.87 -4.50 10.18
C ALA A 85 20.69 -5.72 10.64
N THR A 86 22.01 -5.61 10.67
CA THR A 86 22.89 -6.64 11.23
C THR A 86 22.64 -6.80 12.73
N THR A 87 22.66 -5.71 13.48
CA THR A 87 22.34 -5.71 14.92
C THR A 87 20.98 -6.35 15.20
N SER A 88 19.95 -6.00 14.41
CA SER A 88 18.59 -6.55 14.58
C SER A 88 18.55 -8.08 14.41
N ARG A 89 19.33 -8.64 13.45
CA ARG A 89 19.38 -10.10 13.22
C ARG A 89 19.99 -10.88 14.37
N PHE A 90 20.95 -10.28 15.09
CA PHE A 90 21.60 -10.90 16.24
C PHE A 90 21.02 -10.50 17.58
N HIS A 91 20.10 -9.54 17.61
CA HIS A 91 19.45 -9.12 18.84
C HIS A 91 18.45 -10.18 19.32
N GLN A 92 18.48 -10.45 20.64
CA GLN A 92 17.56 -11.42 21.27
C GLN A 92 16.10 -11.02 21.02
N LYS A 93 15.33 -11.94 20.46
CA LYS A 93 13.91 -11.73 20.21
C LYS A 93 13.08 -12.01 21.45
N THR A 94 12.03 -11.22 21.63
CA THR A 94 11.03 -11.39 22.68
C THR A 94 9.70 -11.79 22.07
N ARG A 95 8.77 -12.25 22.89
CA ARG A 95 7.42 -12.62 22.43
C ARG A 95 6.60 -11.36 22.08
N SER A 96 6.97 -10.72 21.00
CA SER A 96 6.38 -9.44 20.56
C SER A 96 6.17 -9.36 19.05
N VAL A 97 5.13 -8.61 18.64
CA VAL A 97 4.71 -8.40 17.26
C VAL A 97 4.62 -6.92 16.96
N VAL A 98 5.19 -6.48 15.84
CA VAL A 98 5.04 -5.12 15.31
C VAL A 98 4.14 -5.15 14.09
N PHE A 99 3.02 -4.43 14.14
CA PHE A 99 2.11 -4.20 13.02
C PHE A 99 2.45 -2.87 12.35
N VAL A 100 2.72 -2.87 11.05
CA VAL A 100 3.12 -1.67 10.33
C VAL A 100 1.94 -1.10 9.56
N GLY A 101 1.53 0.10 9.92
CA GLY A 101 0.47 0.84 9.25
C GLY A 101 0.78 1.14 7.79
N THR A 102 -0.25 1.50 7.05
CA THR A 102 -0.17 1.99 5.67
C THR A 102 -0.50 3.48 5.60
N SER A 103 -0.71 4.02 4.41
CA SER A 103 -1.07 5.44 4.21
C SER A 103 -2.42 5.86 4.81
N TYR A 104 -3.20 4.91 5.35
CA TYR A 104 -4.47 5.14 6.06
C TYR A 104 -4.73 4.01 7.07
N PHE A 105 -5.57 4.25 8.08
CA PHE A 105 -5.94 3.22 9.05
C PHE A 105 -7.09 2.36 8.51
N GLY A 106 -6.73 1.33 7.81
CA GLY A 106 -7.62 0.38 7.12
C GLY A 106 -6.82 -0.80 6.59
N CYS A 107 -7.31 -1.45 5.56
CA CYS A 107 -6.64 -2.58 4.93
C CYS A 107 -6.45 -3.78 5.88
N ASN A 108 -5.72 -4.81 5.44
CA ASN A 108 -5.53 -6.05 6.18
C ASN A 108 -4.83 -5.85 7.53
N VAL A 109 -3.87 -4.93 7.62
CA VAL A 109 -3.09 -4.74 8.86
C VAL A 109 -3.94 -4.24 10.02
N LYS A 110 -4.93 -3.35 9.78
CA LYS A 110 -5.88 -2.92 10.80
C LYS A 110 -6.64 -4.11 11.38
N TYR A 111 -7.26 -4.89 10.52
CA TYR A 111 -8.11 -6.02 10.93
C TYR A 111 -7.31 -7.19 11.51
N ALA A 112 -6.10 -7.42 11.02
CA ALA A 112 -5.16 -8.38 11.58
C ALA A 112 -4.75 -8.01 13.01
N TRP A 113 -4.42 -6.75 13.24
CA TRP A 113 -4.11 -6.24 14.57
C TRP A 113 -5.33 -6.30 15.51
N LEU A 114 -6.52 -5.88 15.05
CA LEU A 114 -7.75 -5.95 15.83
C LEU A 114 -8.09 -7.40 16.23
N ALA A 115 -7.93 -8.36 15.32
CA ALA A 115 -8.21 -9.77 15.60
C ALA A 115 -7.21 -10.38 16.60
N PHE A 116 -5.94 -9.96 16.54
CA PHE A 116 -4.89 -10.55 17.40
C PHE A 116 -4.78 -9.95 18.77
N ARG A 117 -5.09 -8.66 18.98
CA ARG A 117 -4.79 -7.91 20.21
C ARG A 117 -5.34 -8.53 21.49
N ALA A 118 -6.57 -9.05 21.46
CA ALA A 118 -7.19 -9.67 22.65
C ALA A 118 -6.48 -10.97 23.04
N GLN A 119 -6.16 -11.82 22.07
CA GLN A 119 -5.41 -13.05 22.28
C GLN A 119 -3.96 -12.77 22.71
N ALA A 120 -3.34 -11.77 22.11
CA ALA A 120 -2.00 -11.32 22.49
C ALA A 120 -1.93 -10.90 23.98
N ARG A 121 -2.89 -10.07 24.40
CA ARG A 121 -3.00 -9.62 25.80
C ARG A 121 -3.20 -10.80 26.76
N ALA A 122 -4.09 -11.74 26.42
CA ALA A 122 -4.32 -12.95 27.25
C ALA A 122 -3.09 -13.86 27.34
N ALA A 123 -2.25 -13.89 26.29
CA ALA A 123 -1.03 -14.71 26.21
C ALA A 123 0.24 -13.97 26.67
N GLY A 124 0.14 -12.74 27.17
CA GLY A 124 1.29 -11.92 27.57
C GLY A 124 2.23 -11.54 26.41
N ILE A 125 1.70 -11.51 25.17
CA ILE A 125 2.43 -11.11 23.97
C ILE A 125 2.35 -9.59 23.85
N GLN A 126 3.49 -8.94 23.65
CA GLN A 126 3.53 -7.50 23.40
C GLN A 126 3.17 -7.21 21.95
N THR A 127 2.22 -6.32 21.73
CA THR A 127 1.88 -5.82 20.39
C THR A 127 2.21 -4.34 20.29
N TRP A 128 2.86 -3.96 19.21
CA TRP A 128 3.20 -2.59 18.88
C TRP A 128 2.65 -2.22 17.51
N PHE A 129 2.11 -1.01 17.39
CA PHE A 129 1.69 -0.49 16.09
C PHE A 129 2.69 0.58 15.61
N LEU A 130 3.26 0.42 14.43
CA LEU A 130 4.16 1.37 13.78
C LEU A 130 3.35 2.22 12.79
N PRO A 131 2.98 3.46 13.16
CA PRO A 131 2.06 4.28 12.37
C PRO A 131 2.77 4.96 11.18
N GLN A 132 1.99 5.30 10.17
CA GLN A 132 2.41 6.18 9.07
C GLN A 132 1.65 7.53 9.07
N THR A 133 0.62 7.67 9.89
CA THR A 133 -0.22 8.88 9.98
C THR A 133 -0.59 9.19 11.43
N ALA A 134 -0.83 10.48 11.72
CA ALA A 134 -1.30 10.90 13.04
C ALA A 134 -2.64 10.25 13.44
N GLN A 135 -3.52 10.01 12.46
CA GLN A 135 -4.79 9.34 12.68
C GLN A 135 -4.61 7.89 13.18
N GLN A 136 -3.57 7.18 12.71
CA GLN A 136 -3.26 5.84 13.23
C GLN A 136 -2.79 5.91 14.69
N VAL A 137 -1.97 6.90 15.03
CA VAL A 137 -1.54 7.12 16.42
C VAL A 137 -2.76 7.30 17.31
N GLU A 138 -3.66 8.21 16.95
CA GLU A 138 -4.89 8.51 17.69
C GLU A 138 -5.79 7.26 17.83
N ALA A 139 -6.00 6.53 16.75
CA ALA A 139 -6.83 5.33 16.76
C ALA A 139 -6.27 4.21 17.65
N VAL A 140 -4.95 3.99 17.64
CA VAL A 140 -4.30 2.93 18.41
C VAL A 140 -4.21 3.30 19.89
N THR A 141 -3.75 4.53 20.19
CA THR A 141 -3.65 5.00 21.59
C THR A 141 -5.03 5.18 22.24
N GLY A 142 -6.05 5.52 21.45
CA GLY A 142 -7.44 5.58 21.91
C GLY A 142 -8.02 4.22 22.36
N LEU A 143 -7.38 3.10 21.98
CA LEU A 143 -7.71 1.75 22.44
C LEU A 143 -6.79 1.25 23.56
N ASP A 144 -5.97 2.12 24.13
CA ASP A 144 -4.97 1.80 25.17
C ASP A 144 -3.97 0.72 24.70
N GLU A 145 -3.52 0.83 23.44
CA GLU A 145 -2.55 -0.09 22.84
C GLU A 145 -1.22 0.64 22.54
N ALA A 146 -0.11 -0.12 22.56
CA ALA A 146 1.21 0.44 22.35
C ALA A 146 1.41 0.88 20.88
N CYS A 147 1.90 2.12 20.72
CA CYS A 147 2.10 2.75 19.44
C CYS A 147 3.47 3.44 19.37
N PHE A 148 4.20 3.26 18.29
CA PHE A 148 5.40 4.04 18.05
C PHE A 148 5.05 5.51 17.76
N PRO A 149 5.88 6.47 18.18
CA PRO A 149 5.74 7.86 17.74
C PRO A 149 5.87 7.97 16.21
N LEU A 150 5.11 8.88 15.63
CA LEU A 150 5.14 9.09 14.17
C LEU A 150 6.50 9.59 13.67
N LYS A 151 7.13 10.50 14.43
CA LYS A 151 8.44 11.07 14.08
C LYS A 151 9.56 10.23 14.68
N ALA A 152 10.59 9.94 13.88
CA ALA A 152 11.78 9.21 14.35
C ALA A 152 12.49 9.91 15.50
N SER A 153 12.47 11.26 15.54
CA SER A 153 13.05 12.08 16.62
C SER A 153 12.44 11.83 17.99
N ASP A 154 11.19 11.34 18.02
CA ASP A 154 10.43 11.14 19.25
C ASP A 154 10.54 9.69 19.77
N TRP A 155 11.35 8.86 19.10
CA TRP A 155 11.61 7.48 19.54
C TRP A 155 12.60 7.48 20.70
N GLY A 156 12.14 7.02 21.88
CA GLY A 156 12.98 6.74 23.04
C GLY A 156 13.63 5.35 22.96
N PRO A 157 14.47 5.02 23.97
CA PRO A 157 15.13 3.70 24.07
C PRO A 157 14.13 2.54 24.04
N GLU A 158 12.96 2.70 24.63
CA GLU A 158 11.87 1.71 24.67
C GLU A 158 11.37 1.34 23.26
N HIS A 159 11.23 2.32 22.39
CA HIS A 159 10.79 2.13 21.00
C HIS A 159 11.87 1.41 20.17
N ILE A 160 13.13 1.80 20.35
CA ILE A 160 14.27 1.15 19.68
C ILE A 160 14.36 -0.30 20.13
N THR A 161 14.27 -0.56 21.44
CA THR A 161 14.28 -1.90 22.01
C THR A 161 13.11 -2.73 21.50
N ALA A 162 11.88 -2.17 21.48
CA ALA A 162 10.70 -2.86 20.95
C ALA A 162 10.87 -3.26 19.48
N ALA A 163 11.45 -2.39 18.64
CA ALA A 163 11.70 -2.71 17.25
C ALA A 163 12.80 -3.79 17.08
N LEU A 164 13.92 -3.67 17.81
CA LEU A 164 15.02 -4.63 17.73
C LEU A 164 14.64 -6.01 18.25
N SER A 165 13.89 -6.08 19.35
CA SER A 165 13.48 -7.34 19.98
C SER A 165 12.20 -7.95 19.38
N ALA A 166 11.56 -7.32 18.42
CA ALA A 166 10.38 -7.87 17.78
C ALA A 166 10.67 -9.24 17.15
N ALA A 167 9.87 -10.26 17.52
CA ALA A 167 9.95 -11.59 16.92
C ALA A 167 9.28 -11.66 15.57
N VAL A 168 8.17 -10.93 15.40
CA VAL A 168 7.39 -10.91 14.16
C VAL A 168 7.05 -9.47 13.76
N VAL A 169 7.16 -9.18 12.47
CA VAL A 169 6.64 -7.95 11.85
C VAL A 169 5.54 -8.30 10.85
N VAL A 170 4.45 -7.54 10.87
CA VAL A 170 3.28 -7.73 10.00
C VAL A 170 3.11 -6.50 9.13
N THR A 171 3.05 -6.70 7.82
CA THR A 171 2.83 -5.64 6.83
C THR A 171 1.71 -6.03 5.86
N CYS A 172 1.05 -5.06 5.22
CA CYS A 172 0.14 -5.32 4.10
C CYS A 172 0.46 -4.47 2.86
N ASP A 173 1.60 -3.82 2.87
CA ASP A 173 2.16 -3.05 1.77
C ASP A 173 3.69 -3.12 1.85
N HIS A 174 4.38 -2.38 1.02
CA HIS A 174 5.83 -2.21 1.13
C HIS A 174 6.21 -1.61 2.48
N LEU A 175 7.27 -2.14 3.10
CA LEU A 175 7.78 -1.62 4.37
C LEU A 175 8.51 -0.27 4.15
N LEU A 176 7.76 0.75 3.77
CA LEU A 176 8.22 2.11 3.56
C LEU A 176 7.62 2.98 4.67
N ASN A 177 8.35 3.16 5.75
CA ASN A 177 7.92 3.98 6.88
C ASN A 177 8.58 5.36 6.83
N PRO A 178 7.93 6.45 7.32
CA PRO A 178 8.55 7.78 7.48
C PRO A 178 9.85 7.75 8.30
N ASN A 179 9.97 6.83 9.28
CA ASN A 179 11.24 6.58 9.94
C ASN A 179 12.16 5.75 9.02
N PRO A 180 13.28 6.29 8.54
CA PRO A 180 14.17 5.60 7.60
C PRO A 180 14.86 4.38 8.21
N TYR A 181 14.94 4.29 9.53
CA TYR A 181 15.58 3.18 10.26
C TYR A 181 14.62 2.02 10.57
N ALA A 182 13.30 2.21 10.41
CA ALA A 182 12.31 1.22 10.86
C ALA A 182 12.51 -0.16 10.23
N ALA A 183 12.73 -0.22 8.92
CA ALA A 183 12.96 -1.48 8.21
C ALA A 183 14.23 -2.20 8.72
N SER A 184 15.30 -1.45 9.02
CA SER A 184 16.56 -1.99 9.52
C SER A 184 16.44 -2.49 10.96
N LEU A 185 15.74 -1.76 11.82
CA LEU A 185 15.48 -2.18 13.20
C LEU A 185 14.62 -3.45 13.28
N LEU A 186 13.74 -3.67 12.29
CA LEU A 186 12.87 -4.84 12.19
C LEU A 186 13.46 -5.99 11.36
N ALA A 187 14.67 -5.84 10.80
CA ALA A 187 15.24 -6.79 9.84
C ALA A 187 15.49 -8.20 10.38
N GLY A 188 15.60 -8.35 11.70
CA GLY A 188 15.74 -9.66 12.38
C GLY A 188 14.42 -10.31 12.76
N ALA A 189 13.28 -9.65 12.55
CA ALA A 189 11.97 -10.24 12.81
C ALA A 189 11.53 -11.15 11.66
N ARG A 190 10.74 -12.19 11.96
CA ARG A 190 10.03 -12.96 10.94
C ARG A 190 8.98 -12.07 10.28
N HIS A 191 8.98 -11.98 8.97
CA HIS A 191 8.15 -11.03 8.24
C HIS A 191 6.91 -11.69 7.63
N VAL A 192 5.73 -11.37 8.16
CA VAL A 192 4.43 -11.80 7.63
C VAL A 192 3.86 -10.70 6.74
N GLN A 193 3.71 -11.01 5.45
CA GLN A 193 3.13 -10.10 4.46
C GLN A 193 1.68 -10.47 4.17
N LEU A 194 0.75 -9.57 4.46
CA LEU A 194 -0.69 -9.75 4.19
C LEU A 194 -1.09 -9.34 2.79
N TRP A 195 -0.31 -8.46 2.17
CA TRP A 195 -0.69 -7.75 0.95
C TRP A 195 -2.04 -7.02 1.07
N HIS A 196 -2.49 -6.37 -0.01
CA HIS A 196 -3.67 -5.51 0.04
C HIS A 196 -4.73 -5.85 -1.01
N GLY A 197 -4.78 -7.10 -1.46
CA GLY A 197 -5.86 -7.60 -2.31
C GLY A 197 -5.43 -8.55 -3.41
N ILE A 198 -6.42 -9.14 -4.06
CA ILE A 198 -6.24 -10.01 -5.23
C ILE A 198 -5.92 -9.12 -6.43
N SER A 199 -4.71 -9.21 -6.97
CA SER A 199 -4.31 -8.32 -8.06
C SER A 199 -4.91 -8.73 -9.39
N ILE A 200 -5.38 -7.76 -10.15
CA ILE A 200 -5.76 -7.87 -11.56
C ILE A 200 -4.64 -7.36 -12.49
N LYS A 201 -3.55 -6.85 -11.91
CA LYS A 201 -2.43 -6.20 -12.60
C LYS A 201 -1.13 -6.87 -12.22
N GLU A 202 -0.14 -6.84 -13.12
CA GLU A 202 1.24 -7.21 -12.75
C GLU A 202 1.77 -6.26 -11.67
N ILE A 203 2.35 -6.84 -10.62
CA ILE A 203 2.87 -6.12 -9.45
C ILE A 203 4.24 -6.67 -9.03
N GLY A 204 4.81 -6.07 -7.99
CA GLY A 204 6.04 -6.53 -7.38
C GLY A 204 7.20 -6.66 -8.38
N LEU A 205 7.93 -7.74 -8.30
CA LEU A 205 9.11 -8.01 -9.13
C LEU A 205 8.84 -8.05 -10.64
N ARG A 206 7.59 -8.33 -11.05
CA ARG A 206 7.20 -8.37 -12.46
C ARG A 206 6.87 -6.99 -13.03
N ASN A 207 6.62 -6.01 -12.19
CA ASN A 207 6.44 -4.62 -12.60
C ASN A 207 7.78 -3.88 -12.73
N LEU A 208 8.82 -4.60 -13.19
CA LEU A 208 10.16 -4.07 -13.35
C LEU A 208 10.21 -3.10 -14.53
N ALA A 209 10.64 -1.88 -14.28
CA ALA A 209 11.11 -1.02 -15.35
C ALA A 209 12.41 -1.61 -15.95
N PRO A 210 12.70 -1.39 -17.26
CA PRO A 210 14.03 -1.65 -17.79
C PRO A 210 15.09 -0.97 -16.93
N LEU A 211 16.24 -1.63 -16.68
CA LEU A 211 17.31 -1.10 -15.80
C LEU A 211 17.70 0.34 -16.13
N LYS A 212 17.68 0.71 -17.42
CA LYS A 212 17.94 2.09 -17.87
C LYS A 212 16.93 3.14 -17.34
N ASN A 213 15.76 2.69 -16.86
CA ASN A 213 14.70 3.54 -16.31
C ASN A 213 14.52 3.31 -14.80
N MET A 214 15.40 2.53 -14.18
CA MET A 214 15.37 2.23 -12.75
C MET A 214 15.76 3.47 -11.96
N THR A 215 14.82 4.02 -11.21
CA THR A 215 15.10 5.09 -10.25
C THR A 215 15.49 4.51 -8.88
N PRO A 216 16.27 5.23 -8.05
CA PRO A 216 16.57 4.80 -6.69
C PRO A 216 15.31 4.51 -5.85
N GLN A 217 14.28 5.33 -6.02
CA GLN A 217 12.99 5.11 -5.35
C GLN A 217 12.34 3.79 -5.79
N PHE A 218 12.35 3.48 -7.07
CA PHE A 218 11.81 2.24 -7.60
C PHE A 218 12.61 1.01 -7.12
N ALA A 219 13.95 1.11 -7.12
CA ALA A 219 14.81 0.08 -6.56
C ALA A 219 14.52 -0.19 -5.07
N ARG A 220 14.27 0.84 -4.26
CA ARG A 220 13.83 0.70 -2.85
C ARG A 220 12.51 -0.05 -2.74
N VAL A 221 11.52 0.26 -3.59
CA VAL A 221 10.24 -0.46 -3.61
C VAL A 221 10.46 -1.93 -3.94
N LEU A 222 11.29 -2.25 -4.94
CA LEU A 222 11.61 -3.63 -5.29
C LEU A 222 12.33 -4.38 -4.16
N ALA A 223 13.24 -3.72 -3.45
CA ALA A 223 13.92 -4.30 -2.31
C ALA A 223 12.96 -4.69 -1.17
N THR A 224 11.75 -4.13 -1.13
CA THR A 224 10.71 -4.49 -0.17
C THR A 224 9.75 -5.58 -0.69
N CYS A 225 10.03 -6.19 -1.84
CA CYS A 225 9.25 -7.33 -2.34
C CYS A 225 9.66 -8.69 -1.73
N GLY A 226 10.43 -8.69 -0.68
CA GLY A 226 10.90 -9.85 0.05
C GLY A 226 12.32 -9.67 0.57
N PRO A 227 12.86 -10.68 1.25
CA PRO A 227 12.21 -11.95 1.58
C PRO A 227 11.17 -11.81 2.69
N PHE A 228 10.06 -12.57 2.56
CA PHE A 228 9.07 -12.72 3.63
C PHE A 228 9.11 -14.14 4.17
N THR A 229 8.92 -14.33 5.48
CA THR A 229 8.81 -15.68 6.05
C THR A 229 7.44 -16.29 5.73
N ARG A 230 6.41 -15.45 5.69
CA ARG A 230 5.05 -15.88 5.37
C ARG A 230 4.36 -14.87 4.43
N MET A 231 3.79 -15.37 3.35
CA MET A 231 2.91 -14.61 2.47
C MET A 231 1.48 -15.10 2.66
N VAL A 232 0.56 -14.19 3.00
CA VAL A 232 -0.86 -14.50 3.20
C VAL A 232 -1.64 -14.20 1.93
N GLY A 233 -2.56 -15.09 1.58
CA GLY A 233 -3.50 -14.93 0.47
C GLY A 233 -4.88 -15.47 0.80
N THR A 234 -5.77 -15.40 -0.17
CA THR A 234 -7.17 -15.81 -0.01
C THR A 234 -7.44 -17.22 -0.54
N SER A 235 -6.59 -17.75 -1.42
CA SER A 235 -6.72 -19.10 -1.98
C SER A 235 -5.36 -19.68 -2.35
N GLY A 236 -5.20 -20.99 -2.20
CA GLY A 236 -4.03 -21.74 -2.65
C GLY A 236 -3.77 -21.60 -4.15
N SER A 237 -4.81 -21.38 -4.95
CA SER A 237 -4.71 -21.15 -6.40
C SER A 237 -3.86 -19.92 -6.78
N GLN A 238 -3.65 -18.99 -5.86
CA GLN A 238 -2.92 -17.73 -6.10
C GLN A 238 -1.43 -17.85 -5.76
N GLU A 239 -0.97 -18.90 -5.10
CA GLU A 239 0.43 -19.03 -4.66
C GLU A 239 1.41 -18.84 -5.81
N GLY A 240 1.16 -19.46 -6.97
CA GLY A 240 2.02 -19.34 -8.15
C GLY A 240 2.13 -17.92 -8.69
N GLU A 241 1.07 -17.11 -8.57
CA GLU A 241 1.11 -15.69 -8.93
C GLU A 241 1.95 -14.90 -7.93
N PHE A 242 1.71 -15.08 -6.63
CA PHE A 242 2.47 -14.40 -5.59
C PHE A 242 3.96 -14.73 -5.65
N ARG A 243 4.35 -15.99 -5.97
CA ARG A 243 5.75 -16.38 -6.16
C ARG A 243 6.44 -15.69 -7.35
N ARG A 244 5.69 -15.26 -8.36
CA ARG A 244 6.24 -14.45 -9.46
C ARG A 244 6.50 -12.98 -9.07
N TRP A 245 5.80 -12.50 -8.05
CA TRP A 245 5.82 -11.09 -7.64
C TRP A 245 6.69 -10.82 -6.43
N PHE A 246 6.83 -11.81 -5.53
CA PHE A 246 7.45 -11.64 -4.23
C PHE A 246 8.34 -12.83 -3.88
N GLY A 247 9.39 -12.56 -3.09
CA GLY A 247 10.19 -13.60 -2.45
C GLY A 247 9.61 -13.96 -1.09
N PHE A 248 9.22 -15.20 -0.87
CA PHE A 248 8.73 -15.69 0.42
C PHE A 248 9.05 -17.18 0.63
N GLU A 249 9.11 -17.59 1.90
CA GLU A 249 9.38 -19.00 2.27
C GLU A 249 8.11 -19.83 2.13
N ARG A 250 7.04 -19.45 2.83
CA ARG A 250 5.79 -20.21 2.92
C ARG A 250 4.59 -19.34 2.54
N TYR A 251 3.60 -19.95 1.91
CA TYR A 251 2.32 -19.33 1.57
C TYR A 251 1.23 -19.81 2.51
N ALA A 252 0.30 -18.93 2.88
CA ALA A 252 -0.83 -19.25 3.77
C ALA A 252 -2.14 -18.74 3.17
N PRO A 253 -2.97 -19.63 2.58
CA PRO A 253 -4.27 -19.25 1.99
C PRO A 253 -5.37 -19.16 3.06
N ILE A 254 -5.17 -18.36 4.07
CA ILE A 254 -6.06 -18.25 5.25
C ILE A 254 -7.17 -17.21 5.10
N GLY A 255 -7.20 -16.47 4.01
CA GLY A 255 -8.08 -15.34 3.81
C GLY A 255 -7.47 -14.01 4.27
N TYR A 256 -8.14 -12.91 3.94
CA TYR A 256 -7.74 -11.56 4.37
C TYR A 256 -8.57 -11.12 5.58
N PRO A 257 -7.96 -10.77 6.71
CA PRO A 257 -8.70 -10.36 7.92
C PRO A 257 -9.72 -9.22 7.68
N ARG A 258 -9.43 -8.31 6.76
CA ARG A 258 -10.36 -7.22 6.40
C ARG A 258 -11.67 -7.69 5.78
N ASN A 259 -11.68 -8.90 5.20
CA ASN A 259 -12.86 -9.45 4.55
C ASN A 259 -13.89 -9.98 5.55
N ASP A 260 -13.51 -10.24 6.79
CA ASP A 260 -14.41 -10.74 7.83
C ASP A 260 -15.56 -9.77 8.09
N VAL A 261 -15.30 -8.44 8.05
CA VAL A 261 -16.32 -7.41 8.26
C VAL A 261 -17.39 -7.36 7.15
N LEU A 262 -17.14 -7.99 6.00
CA LEU A 262 -18.15 -8.19 4.96
C LEU A 262 -19.17 -9.26 5.35
N LEU A 263 -18.74 -10.25 6.13
CA LEU A 263 -19.53 -11.48 6.45
C LEU A 263 -20.12 -11.44 7.86
N ARG A 264 -19.65 -10.56 8.74
CA ARG A 264 -20.19 -10.33 10.08
C ARG A 264 -20.58 -8.87 10.30
N GLU A 265 -21.35 -8.58 11.33
CA GLU A 265 -21.64 -7.18 11.71
C GLU A 265 -20.36 -6.52 12.24
N PRO A 266 -20.01 -5.31 11.76
CA PRO A 266 -18.88 -4.54 12.28
C PRO A 266 -19.10 -4.12 13.74
N ASP A 267 -18.10 -4.33 14.59
CA ASP A 267 -18.06 -3.79 15.94
C ASP A 267 -17.50 -2.35 15.98
N ALA A 268 -17.41 -1.74 17.17
CA ALA A 268 -16.93 -0.38 17.33
C ALA A 268 -15.46 -0.20 16.87
N ALA A 269 -14.62 -1.21 17.03
CA ALA A 269 -13.23 -1.16 16.62
C ALA A 269 -13.08 -1.30 15.08
N ASP A 270 -13.92 -2.10 14.45
CA ASP A 270 -14.01 -2.18 12.99
C ASP A 270 -14.37 -0.82 12.36
N LEU A 271 -15.13 0.00 13.09
CA LEU A 271 -15.59 1.32 12.62
C LEU A 271 -14.55 2.43 12.79
N LEU A 272 -13.40 2.17 13.38
CA LEU A 272 -12.29 3.11 13.42
C LEU A 272 -11.88 3.51 11.99
N ASN A 273 -11.71 4.81 11.76
CA ASN A 273 -11.37 5.38 10.46
C ASN A 273 -12.39 5.08 9.34
N VAL A 274 -13.66 4.94 9.66
CA VAL A 274 -14.75 4.82 8.67
C VAL A 274 -15.42 6.18 8.51
N ASP A 275 -15.89 6.50 7.32
CA ASP A 275 -16.76 7.65 7.09
C ASP A 275 -18.14 7.37 7.69
N MET A 276 -18.31 7.74 8.96
CA MET A 276 -19.52 7.44 9.73
C MET A 276 -20.76 8.14 9.20
N VAL A 277 -20.60 9.29 8.54
CA VAL A 277 -21.73 10.04 7.94
C VAL A 277 -22.25 9.27 6.74
N VAL A 278 -21.37 8.90 5.81
CA VAL A 278 -21.73 8.13 4.62
C VAL A 278 -22.22 6.72 5.00
N LEU A 279 -21.62 6.07 6.00
CA LEU A 279 -22.08 4.78 6.49
C LEU A 279 -23.49 4.85 7.09
N ALA A 280 -23.79 5.87 7.89
CA ALA A 280 -25.12 6.07 8.49
C ALA A 280 -26.19 6.32 7.40
N GLU A 281 -25.87 7.12 6.37
CA GLU A 281 -26.76 7.34 5.23
C GLU A 281 -27.02 6.05 4.44
N ALA A 282 -25.98 5.24 4.21
CA ALA A 282 -26.12 3.94 3.55
C ALA A 282 -27.03 2.97 4.34
N ARG A 283 -26.82 2.87 5.64
CA ARG A 283 -27.65 2.05 6.54
C ARG A 283 -29.10 2.52 6.58
N ALA A 284 -29.33 3.84 6.68
CA ALA A 284 -30.67 4.42 6.64
C ALA A 284 -31.36 4.17 5.29
N ALA A 285 -30.64 4.26 4.20
CA ALA A 285 -31.17 3.95 2.87
C ALA A 285 -31.61 2.48 2.78
N ARG A 286 -30.77 1.55 3.21
CA ARG A 286 -31.11 0.11 3.25
C ARG A 286 -32.31 -0.19 4.15
N ALA A 287 -32.35 0.38 5.33
CA ALA A 287 -33.48 0.21 6.26
C ALA A 287 -34.79 0.72 5.65
N ALA A 288 -34.74 1.73 4.79
CA ALA A 288 -35.87 2.25 4.02
C ALA A 288 -36.17 1.47 2.72
N GLY A 289 -35.51 0.33 2.49
CA GLY A 289 -35.68 -0.49 1.27
C GLY A 289 -35.09 0.16 0.00
N ARG A 290 -34.27 1.21 0.13
CA ARG A 290 -33.60 1.87 -1.00
C ARG A 290 -32.27 1.17 -1.32
N ARG A 291 -31.91 1.13 -2.59
CA ARG A 291 -30.62 0.57 -3.01
C ARG A 291 -29.49 1.55 -2.71
N VAL A 292 -28.38 0.98 -2.25
CA VAL A 292 -27.10 1.68 -2.12
C VAL A 292 -26.20 1.22 -3.27
N VAL A 293 -25.90 2.12 -4.18
CA VAL A 293 -25.03 1.90 -5.34
C VAL A 293 -23.66 2.48 -5.01
N LEU A 294 -22.67 1.63 -4.83
CA LEU A 294 -21.29 2.05 -4.58
C LEU A 294 -20.51 2.07 -5.88
N TYR A 295 -19.93 3.20 -6.23
CA TYR A 295 -19.01 3.35 -7.35
C TYR A 295 -17.56 3.50 -6.86
N ALA A 296 -16.72 2.53 -7.19
CA ALA A 296 -15.33 2.47 -6.78
C ALA A 296 -14.40 2.34 -8.00
N PRO A 297 -14.12 3.43 -8.73
CA PRO A 297 -13.28 3.40 -9.91
C PRO A 297 -11.79 3.32 -9.58
N THR A 298 -11.01 2.80 -10.53
CA THR A 298 -9.55 2.93 -10.52
C THR A 298 -9.17 4.35 -11.00
N PHE A 299 -8.14 4.95 -10.39
CA PHE A 299 -7.65 6.27 -10.79
C PHE A 299 -7.07 6.30 -12.21
N ARG A 300 -7.03 7.50 -12.81
CA ARG A 300 -6.47 7.76 -14.15
C ARG A 300 -5.29 8.72 -14.03
N ASN A 301 -4.12 8.30 -14.54
CA ASN A 301 -2.90 9.11 -14.48
C ASN A 301 -3.01 10.42 -15.27
N ALA A 302 -3.63 10.37 -16.46
CA ALA A 302 -3.66 11.49 -17.39
C ALA A 302 -4.82 12.49 -17.14
N LYS A 303 -5.90 12.05 -16.48
CA LYS A 303 -7.15 12.83 -16.37
C LYS A 303 -7.67 12.89 -14.93
N ARG A 304 -6.83 13.16 -13.98
CA ARG A 304 -7.12 13.13 -12.53
C ARG A 304 -8.53 13.63 -12.17
N GLY A 305 -9.51 12.71 -12.08
CA GLY A 305 -10.88 12.97 -11.65
C GLY A 305 -11.79 13.62 -12.69
N SER A 306 -11.30 14.38 -13.68
CA SER A 306 -12.13 15.04 -14.70
C SER A 306 -12.85 14.04 -15.61
N TRP A 307 -12.28 12.85 -15.79
CA TRP A 307 -12.86 11.77 -16.58
C TRP A 307 -14.23 11.30 -16.08
N ILE A 308 -14.54 11.49 -14.79
CA ILE A 308 -15.84 11.19 -14.18
C ILE A 308 -16.93 12.05 -14.80
N ILE A 309 -16.67 13.35 -14.96
CA ILE A 309 -17.61 14.29 -15.60
C ILE A 309 -17.71 13.96 -17.08
N GLU A 310 -16.59 13.76 -17.76
CA GLU A 310 -16.53 13.39 -19.18
C GLU A 310 -17.30 12.08 -19.47
N ALA A 311 -17.29 11.13 -18.53
CA ALA A 311 -18.05 9.89 -18.63
C ALA A 311 -19.57 10.06 -18.39
N GLY A 312 -20.05 11.26 -18.04
CA GLY A 312 -21.48 11.55 -17.86
C GLY A 312 -22.09 11.09 -16.54
N LEU A 313 -21.29 10.98 -15.48
CA LEU A 313 -21.77 10.52 -14.16
C LEU A 313 -22.80 11.48 -13.53
N GLU A 314 -22.91 12.73 -13.98
CA GLU A 314 -23.97 13.66 -13.59
C GLU A 314 -25.36 13.08 -13.95
N THR A 315 -25.48 12.54 -15.17
CA THR A 315 -26.71 11.88 -15.60
C THR A 315 -26.99 10.63 -14.80
N LEU A 316 -25.99 9.82 -14.48
CA LEU A 316 -26.12 8.64 -13.62
C LEU A 316 -26.64 9.04 -12.25
N ALA A 317 -25.99 10.01 -11.57
CA ALA A 317 -26.34 10.47 -10.24
C ALA A 317 -27.79 11.00 -10.18
N ALA A 318 -28.18 11.85 -11.15
CA ALA A 318 -29.52 12.40 -11.22
C ALA A 318 -30.59 11.31 -11.45
N GLN A 319 -30.32 10.33 -12.30
CA GLN A 319 -31.27 9.24 -12.58
C GLN A 319 -31.42 8.28 -11.39
N LEU A 320 -30.34 7.95 -10.70
CA LEU A 320 -30.39 7.13 -9.49
C LEU A 320 -31.17 7.83 -8.38
N ALA A 321 -30.93 9.13 -8.16
CA ALA A 321 -31.67 9.92 -7.17
C ALA A 321 -33.17 9.96 -7.46
N ARG A 322 -33.58 10.10 -8.75
CA ARG A 322 -35.02 10.05 -9.14
C ARG A 322 -35.65 8.69 -8.85
N ARG A 323 -34.88 7.61 -8.83
CA ARG A 323 -35.37 6.27 -8.46
C ARG A 323 -35.39 6.03 -6.95
N GLY A 324 -34.89 6.98 -6.16
CA GLY A 324 -34.70 6.82 -4.72
C GLY A 324 -33.45 6.04 -4.32
N ASP A 325 -32.60 5.68 -5.28
CA ASP A 325 -31.32 5.03 -5.02
C ASP A 325 -30.31 6.03 -4.44
N VAL A 326 -29.34 5.53 -3.64
CA VAL A 326 -28.26 6.35 -3.11
C VAL A 326 -26.96 5.99 -3.84
N LEU A 327 -26.37 6.95 -4.56
CA LEU A 327 -25.07 6.79 -5.19
C LEU A 327 -23.97 7.25 -4.23
N ILE A 328 -23.07 6.36 -3.91
CA ILE A 328 -21.87 6.62 -3.10
C ILE A 328 -20.65 6.41 -3.99
N ILE A 329 -19.71 7.36 -3.99
CA ILE A 329 -18.51 7.34 -4.83
C ILE A 329 -17.28 7.29 -3.93
N ASN A 330 -16.47 6.24 -4.06
CA ASN A 330 -15.20 6.09 -3.40
C ASN A 330 -14.05 6.34 -4.37
N MET A 331 -13.50 7.55 -4.33
CA MET A 331 -12.38 7.96 -5.17
C MET A 331 -11.05 7.45 -4.63
N HIS A 332 -10.11 7.15 -5.54
CA HIS A 332 -8.75 6.85 -5.12
C HIS A 332 -8.11 8.09 -4.45
N PRO A 333 -7.33 7.94 -3.36
CA PRO A 333 -6.75 9.07 -2.62
C PRO A 333 -5.92 10.05 -3.46
N VAL A 334 -5.31 9.59 -4.56
CA VAL A 334 -4.57 10.45 -5.51
C VAL A 334 -5.48 11.47 -6.19
N GLU A 335 -6.78 11.19 -6.31
CA GLU A 335 -7.78 12.05 -6.96
C GLU A 335 -8.54 12.94 -5.96
N SER A 336 -8.21 12.85 -4.68
CA SER A 336 -8.87 13.64 -3.62
C SER A 336 -8.91 15.16 -3.86
N PRO A 337 -7.93 15.81 -4.50
CA PRO A 337 -8.01 17.25 -4.81
C PRO A 337 -9.17 17.63 -5.73
N MET A 338 -9.72 16.67 -6.49
CA MET A 338 -10.84 16.89 -7.42
C MET A 338 -12.22 16.78 -6.76
N ILE A 339 -12.30 16.20 -5.55
CA ILE A 339 -13.57 15.94 -4.88
C ILE A 339 -14.44 17.20 -4.71
N PRO A 340 -13.90 18.39 -4.33
CA PRO A 340 -14.72 19.58 -4.21
C PRO A 340 -15.47 19.97 -5.51
N GLN A 341 -14.79 19.84 -6.66
CA GLN A 341 -15.41 20.07 -7.97
C GLN A 341 -16.46 19.02 -8.30
N LEU A 342 -16.17 17.75 -7.98
CA LEU A 342 -17.07 16.63 -8.25
C LEU A 342 -18.33 16.72 -7.38
N VAL A 343 -18.23 17.17 -6.14
CA VAL A 343 -19.39 17.40 -5.25
C VAL A 343 -20.32 18.48 -5.84
N GLN A 344 -19.75 19.52 -6.44
CA GLN A 344 -20.56 20.55 -7.13
C GLN A 344 -21.24 20.01 -8.39
N ALA A 345 -20.54 19.20 -9.17
CA ALA A 345 -21.07 18.61 -10.40
C ALA A 345 -22.09 17.49 -10.14
N LEU A 346 -21.93 16.74 -9.05
CA LEU A 346 -22.79 15.61 -8.69
C LEU A 346 -23.46 15.81 -7.31
N PRO A 347 -24.34 16.81 -7.15
CA PRO A 347 -24.89 17.20 -5.83
C PRO A 347 -25.76 16.10 -5.18
N THR A 348 -26.26 15.15 -5.96
CA THR A 348 -27.07 14.02 -5.48
C THR A 348 -26.24 12.78 -5.10
N ALA A 349 -24.97 12.76 -5.41
CA ALA A 349 -24.06 11.69 -4.98
C ALA A 349 -23.42 11.99 -3.61
N ARG A 350 -22.94 10.96 -2.94
CA ARG A 350 -22.13 11.05 -1.73
C ARG A 350 -20.71 10.62 -2.03
N PHE A 351 -19.75 11.41 -1.60
CA PHE A 351 -18.33 11.08 -1.75
C PHE A 351 -17.78 10.60 -0.42
N VAL A 352 -17.12 9.44 -0.45
CA VAL A 352 -16.44 8.91 0.73
C VAL A 352 -15.22 9.78 1.04
N THR A 353 -15.03 10.11 2.31
CA THR A 353 -13.84 10.83 2.77
C THR A 353 -12.57 10.05 2.39
N PRO A 354 -11.61 10.68 1.68
CA PRO A 354 -10.40 9.99 1.25
C PRO A 354 -9.61 9.40 2.42
N ARG A 355 -8.99 8.24 2.18
CA ARG A 355 -8.18 7.52 3.17
C ARG A 355 -8.96 7.01 4.37
N THR A 356 -10.28 6.87 4.27
CA THR A 356 -11.08 6.13 5.24
C THR A 356 -11.20 4.66 4.84
N ASP A 357 -11.57 3.83 5.79
CA ASP A 357 -11.80 2.41 5.57
C ASP A 357 -13.17 2.18 4.93
N ILE A 358 -13.16 1.60 3.74
CA ILE A 358 -14.37 1.38 2.94
C ILE A 358 -15.09 0.06 3.27
N TYR A 359 -14.44 -0.91 3.97
CA TYR A 359 -14.99 -2.26 4.10
C TYR A 359 -16.34 -2.34 4.82
N PRO A 360 -16.58 -1.61 5.93
CA PRO A 360 -17.91 -1.54 6.53
C PRO A 360 -18.97 -0.93 5.60
N LEU A 361 -18.59 0.04 4.76
CA LEU A 361 -19.48 0.64 3.76
C LEU A 361 -19.73 -0.31 2.58
N LEU A 362 -18.70 -1.05 2.13
CA LEU A 362 -18.80 -2.05 1.06
C LEU A 362 -19.85 -3.12 1.42
N ARG A 363 -19.94 -3.53 2.68
CA ARG A 363 -20.97 -4.43 3.21
C ARG A 363 -22.40 -3.87 3.03
N GLU A 364 -22.55 -2.55 3.10
CA GLU A 364 -23.86 -1.90 2.93
C GLU A 364 -24.29 -1.73 1.47
N ALA A 365 -23.35 -1.79 0.52
CA ALA A 365 -23.67 -1.63 -0.90
C ALA A 365 -24.56 -2.77 -1.40
N SER A 366 -25.64 -2.42 -2.12
CA SER A 366 -26.51 -3.38 -2.81
C SER A 366 -25.94 -3.79 -4.17
N VAL A 367 -25.22 -2.86 -4.81
CA VAL A 367 -24.56 -3.02 -6.11
C VAL A 367 -23.20 -2.34 -6.06
N LEU A 368 -22.18 -2.99 -6.58
CA LEU A 368 -20.87 -2.39 -6.83
C LEU A 368 -20.73 -2.05 -8.31
N ILE A 369 -20.44 -0.79 -8.62
CA ILE A 369 -19.96 -0.37 -9.93
C ILE A 369 -18.46 -0.17 -9.82
N THR A 370 -17.68 -0.80 -10.71
CA THR A 370 -16.21 -0.66 -10.72
C THR A 370 -15.66 -0.92 -12.12
N ASP A 371 -14.35 -0.85 -12.31
CA ASP A 371 -13.69 -1.03 -13.61
C ASP A 371 -12.57 -2.08 -13.58
N TYR A 372 -11.38 -1.71 -13.07
CA TYR A 372 -10.17 -2.54 -12.96
C TYR A 372 -9.71 -2.65 -11.49
N SER A 373 -10.58 -2.37 -10.54
CA SER A 373 -10.24 -2.39 -9.12
C SER A 373 -10.37 -3.80 -8.54
N SER A 374 -9.38 -4.20 -7.75
CA SER A 374 -9.38 -5.46 -7.01
C SER A 374 -10.51 -5.60 -6.00
N VAL A 375 -11.14 -4.51 -5.59
CA VAL A 375 -12.28 -4.51 -4.66
C VAL A 375 -13.46 -5.36 -5.16
N MET A 376 -13.59 -5.53 -6.49
CA MET A 376 -14.63 -6.41 -7.05
C MET A 376 -14.50 -7.86 -6.58
N PHE A 377 -13.27 -8.34 -6.35
CA PHE A 377 -13.06 -9.71 -5.87
C PHE A 377 -13.48 -9.86 -4.41
N ASP A 378 -13.11 -8.91 -3.54
CA ASP A 378 -13.57 -8.94 -2.15
C ASP A 378 -15.10 -8.84 -2.06
N TYR A 379 -15.73 -8.07 -2.96
CA TYR A 379 -17.18 -7.93 -3.02
C TYR A 379 -17.90 -9.24 -3.43
N LEU A 380 -17.23 -10.19 -4.10
CA LEU A 380 -17.78 -11.51 -4.40
C LEU A 380 -18.19 -12.30 -3.16
N LEU A 381 -17.58 -12.00 -2.00
CA LEU A 381 -17.95 -12.64 -0.73
C LEU A 381 -19.38 -12.31 -0.31
N LEU A 382 -19.95 -11.19 -0.76
CA LEU A 382 -21.33 -10.80 -0.50
C LEU A 382 -22.33 -11.43 -1.47
N ASP A 383 -21.86 -12.05 -2.56
CA ASP A 383 -22.66 -12.57 -3.68
C ASP A 383 -23.71 -11.59 -4.23
N ARG A 384 -23.35 -10.31 -4.28
CA ARG A 384 -24.18 -9.22 -4.79
C ARG A 384 -23.75 -8.80 -6.18
N PRO A 385 -24.64 -8.13 -6.95
CA PRO A 385 -24.33 -7.67 -8.31
C PRO A 385 -23.11 -6.76 -8.39
N VAL A 386 -22.25 -7.05 -9.37
CA VAL A 386 -21.13 -6.21 -9.79
C VAL A 386 -21.43 -5.73 -11.20
N LEU A 387 -21.29 -4.42 -11.47
CA LEU A 387 -21.36 -3.83 -12.81
C LEU A 387 -19.98 -3.30 -13.19
N LEU A 388 -19.49 -3.71 -14.35
CA LEU A 388 -18.22 -3.23 -14.88
C LEU A 388 -18.47 -1.99 -15.74
N PHE A 389 -17.89 -0.85 -15.36
CA PHE A 389 -18.02 0.40 -16.09
C PHE A 389 -16.67 0.85 -16.66
N ARG A 390 -16.47 0.73 -17.97
CA ARG A 390 -15.19 0.94 -18.65
C ARG A 390 -15.34 1.88 -19.86
N PRO A 391 -15.64 3.16 -19.66
CA PRO A 391 -15.89 4.12 -20.76
C PRO A 391 -14.63 4.43 -21.57
N ASP A 392 -13.45 4.27 -21.01
CA ASP A 392 -12.14 4.58 -21.57
C ASP A 392 -11.25 3.34 -21.76
N HIS A 393 -11.85 2.17 -22.05
CA HIS A 393 -11.15 0.88 -22.04
C HIS A 393 -9.86 0.87 -22.89
N GLN A 394 -9.92 1.36 -24.13
CA GLN A 394 -8.77 1.38 -25.05
C GLN A 394 -7.63 2.27 -24.52
N ASP A 395 -7.96 3.44 -23.99
CA ASP A 395 -6.99 4.34 -23.40
C ASP A 395 -6.34 3.72 -22.16
N TYR A 396 -7.13 3.03 -21.34
CA TYR A 396 -6.63 2.43 -20.11
C TYR A 396 -5.64 1.30 -20.38
N ILE A 397 -5.96 0.34 -21.25
CA ILE A 397 -5.09 -0.82 -21.54
C ILE A 397 -3.80 -0.41 -22.26
N THR A 398 -3.81 0.70 -23.05
CA THR A 398 -2.62 1.18 -23.76
C THR A 398 -1.69 2.04 -22.89
N LYS A 399 -2.23 2.76 -21.90
CA LYS A 399 -1.48 3.76 -21.09
C LYS A 399 -1.25 3.32 -19.64
N SER A 400 -1.85 2.20 -19.22
CA SER A 400 -1.76 1.69 -17.85
C SER A 400 -0.93 0.39 -17.78
N ARG A 401 -0.90 -0.22 -16.60
CA ARG A 401 -0.19 -1.48 -16.33
C ARG A 401 -0.83 -2.63 -17.11
N GLN A 402 -0.02 -3.63 -17.47
CA GLN A 402 -0.49 -4.88 -18.04
C GLN A 402 -1.51 -5.55 -17.09
N LEU A 403 -2.61 -6.00 -17.64
CA LEU A 403 -3.69 -6.68 -16.94
C LEU A 403 -3.59 -8.20 -17.18
N PHE A 404 -4.10 -8.99 -16.23
CA PHE A 404 -4.22 -10.43 -16.41
C PHE A 404 -5.47 -10.76 -17.22
N ASP A 405 -5.29 -11.37 -18.38
CA ASP A 405 -6.38 -11.69 -19.31
C ASP A 405 -7.37 -12.69 -18.67
N ASP A 406 -6.89 -13.71 -17.98
CA ASP A 406 -7.72 -14.72 -17.35
C ASP A 406 -8.67 -14.19 -16.26
N LYS A 407 -8.25 -13.14 -15.55
CA LYS A 407 -9.09 -12.44 -14.55
C LYS A 407 -10.05 -11.45 -15.19
N LEU A 408 -9.71 -10.94 -16.37
CA LEU A 408 -10.58 -10.04 -17.14
C LEU A 408 -11.68 -10.79 -17.90
N GLU A 409 -11.39 -12.00 -18.36
CA GLU A 409 -12.37 -12.86 -19.05
C GLU A 409 -13.46 -13.35 -18.11
N ALA A 410 -13.12 -13.64 -16.86
CA ALA A 410 -14.05 -14.03 -15.84
C ALA A 410 -14.84 -12.82 -15.30
N LYS A 411 -15.86 -12.41 -16.06
CA LYS A 411 -16.69 -11.26 -15.70
C LYS A 411 -17.63 -11.58 -14.53
N PRO A 412 -17.50 -10.92 -13.37
CA PRO A 412 -18.42 -11.10 -12.26
C PRO A 412 -19.80 -10.51 -12.51
N GLY A 413 -19.93 -9.72 -13.58
CA GLY A 413 -21.17 -9.03 -13.97
C GLY A 413 -21.07 -8.40 -15.36
N PRO A 414 -22.16 -7.76 -15.83
CA PRO A 414 -22.22 -7.15 -17.15
C PRO A 414 -21.29 -5.93 -17.25
N LEU A 415 -20.90 -5.63 -18.50
CA LEU A 415 -20.03 -4.51 -18.87
C LEU A 415 -20.84 -3.40 -19.55
N ALA A 416 -20.65 -2.15 -19.11
CA ALA A 416 -21.10 -0.94 -19.79
C ALA A 416 -19.91 -0.09 -20.22
N SER A 417 -19.98 0.46 -21.43
CA SER A 417 -19.00 1.40 -21.98
C SER A 417 -19.43 2.86 -21.89
N ASP A 418 -20.70 3.12 -21.54
CA ASP A 418 -21.26 4.45 -21.36
C ASP A 418 -22.33 4.46 -20.27
N VAL A 419 -22.77 5.66 -19.87
CA VAL A 419 -23.78 5.85 -18.82
C VAL A 419 -25.16 5.35 -19.24
N ALA A 420 -25.50 5.40 -20.50
CA ALA A 420 -26.81 4.91 -20.99
C ALA A 420 -26.88 3.38 -20.82
N GLY A 421 -25.84 2.67 -21.23
CA GLY A 421 -25.68 1.24 -20.99
C GLY A 421 -25.71 0.89 -19.52
N LEU A 422 -24.95 1.64 -18.69
CA LEU A 422 -24.93 1.43 -17.24
C LEU A 422 -26.31 1.62 -16.60
N LEU A 423 -27.05 2.68 -16.98
CA LEU A 423 -28.42 2.92 -16.53
C LEU A 423 -29.40 1.84 -16.96
N SER A 424 -29.20 1.30 -18.15
CA SER A 424 -30.00 0.15 -18.66
C SER A 424 -29.76 -1.09 -17.82
N LEU A 425 -28.51 -1.38 -17.45
CA LEU A 425 -28.14 -2.51 -16.59
C LEU A 425 -28.63 -2.36 -15.15
N LEU A 426 -28.78 -1.14 -14.65
CA LEU A 426 -29.30 -0.85 -13.32
C LEU A 426 -30.86 -0.90 -13.22
N LYS A 427 -31.56 -0.95 -14.35
CA LYS A 427 -33.04 -1.01 -14.36
C LYS A 427 -33.61 -2.34 -13.86
N PRO A 428 -33.20 -3.47 -14.40
CA PRO A 428 -33.67 -4.77 -13.95
C PRO A 428 -32.67 -5.32 -12.91
N TYR A 429 -32.57 -4.65 -11.76
CA TYR A 429 -31.64 -5.00 -10.68
C TYR A 429 -31.64 -6.50 -10.33
N ASP A 430 -32.85 -7.11 -10.31
CA ASP A 430 -33.01 -8.52 -9.97
C ASP A 430 -32.70 -9.46 -11.16
N ALA A 431 -32.69 -8.95 -12.39
CA ALA A 431 -32.49 -9.75 -13.60
C ALA A 431 -31.02 -10.12 -13.87
N HIS A 432 -30.08 -9.25 -13.50
CA HIS A 432 -28.64 -9.53 -13.73
C HIS A 432 -27.99 -10.29 -12.57
N GLY A 433 -28.62 -10.34 -11.41
CA GLY A 433 -28.19 -11.15 -10.27
C GLY A 433 -28.09 -12.62 -10.66
N PRO A 434 -29.18 -13.26 -11.15
CA PRO A 434 -29.20 -14.66 -11.55
C PRO A 434 -28.31 -14.99 -12.76
N GLU A 435 -28.26 -14.13 -13.79
CA GLU A 435 -27.48 -14.37 -15.01
C GLU A 435 -25.97 -14.53 -14.74
N PHE A 436 -25.40 -13.68 -13.89
CA PHE A 436 -23.97 -13.70 -13.55
C PHE A 436 -23.65 -14.42 -12.23
N ALA A 437 -24.65 -14.97 -11.55
CA ALA A 437 -24.45 -15.71 -10.31
C ALA A 437 -23.50 -16.93 -10.48
N PRO A 438 -23.59 -17.74 -11.56
CA PRO A 438 -22.64 -18.82 -11.80
C PRO A 438 -21.20 -18.31 -11.96
N ASN A 439 -21.00 -17.19 -12.66
CA ASN A 439 -19.66 -16.59 -12.85
C ASN A 439 -19.10 -16.10 -11.52
N ARG A 440 -19.92 -15.40 -10.71
CA ARG A 440 -19.51 -14.96 -9.37
C ARG A 440 -19.18 -16.14 -8.48
N ALA A 441 -19.98 -17.20 -8.49
CA ALA A 441 -19.73 -18.41 -7.70
C ALA A 441 -18.44 -19.11 -8.13
N ALA A 442 -18.19 -19.24 -9.43
CA ALA A 442 -16.97 -19.84 -9.97
C ALA A 442 -15.72 -19.02 -9.59
N LEU A 443 -15.79 -17.69 -9.73
CA LEU A 443 -14.72 -16.77 -9.30
C LEU A 443 -14.47 -16.85 -7.81
N ARG A 444 -15.52 -16.81 -7.00
CA ARG A 444 -15.43 -16.93 -5.54
C ARG A 444 -14.77 -18.24 -5.14
N GLY A 445 -15.20 -19.38 -5.71
CA GLY A 445 -14.62 -20.70 -5.44
C GLY A 445 -13.16 -20.85 -5.87
N ARG A 446 -12.71 -20.09 -6.89
CA ARG A 446 -11.31 -20.07 -7.33
C ARG A 446 -10.44 -19.15 -6.45
N LEU A 447 -10.99 -18.02 -6.02
CA LEU A 447 -10.22 -16.95 -5.38
C LEU A 447 -10.26 -16.99 -3.85
N PHE A 448 -11.15 -17.79 -3.24
CA PHE A 448 -11.30 -17.88 -1.79
C PHE A 448 -11.46 -19.33 -1.36
N ASP A 449 -10.52 -19.83 -0.56
CA ASP A 449 -10.63 -21.15 0.07
C ASP A 449 -11.56 -21.11 1.28
N HIS A 450 -11.77 -19.91 1.86
CA HIS A 450 -12.62 -19.67 3.02
C HIS A 450 -13.56 -18.50 2.78
N VAL A 451 -14.85 -18.69 3.10
CA VAL A 451 -15.91 -17.67 2.95
C VAL A 451 -16.76 -17.55 4.24
N ASP A 452 -16.13 -17.77 5.39
CA ASP A 452 -16.76 -17.97 6.71
C ASP A 452 -16.61 -16.77 7.67
N GLY A 453 -15.85 -15.74 7.28
CA GLY A 453 -15.57 -14.58 8.14
C GLY A 453 -14.60 -14.87 9.29
N GLY A 454 -13.81 -15.94 9.21
CA GLY A 454 -12.86 -16.39 10.22
C GLY A 454 -11.39 -16.16 9.84
N ALA A 455 -11.10 -15.28 8.88
CA ALA A 455 -9.72 -15.02 8.45
C ALA A 455 -8.88 -14.38 9.57
N GLY A 456 -9.47 -13.52 10.39
CA GLY A 456 -8.80 -12.91 11.56
C GLY A 456 -8.38 -13.96 12.59
N GLU A 457 -9.19 -14.96 12.89
CA GLU A 457 -8.87 -16.05 13.83
C GLU A 457 -7.75 -16.94 13.28
N ARG A 458 -7.83 -17.31 12.00
CA ARG A 458 -6.76 -18.08 11.32
C ARG A 458 -5.44 -17.30 11.29
N PHE A 459 -5.51 -15.99 11.07
CA PHE A 459 -4.35 -15.12 11.12
C PHE A 459 -3.75 -15.04 12.52
N ALA A 460 -4.56 -14.93 13.58
CA ALA A 460 -4.09 -14.93 14.96
C ALA A 460 -3.37 -16.25 15.29
N SER A 461 -3.89 -17.39 14.85
CA SER A 461 -3.25 -18.71 15.00
C SER A 461 -1.92 -18.79 14.25
N LEU A 462 -1.85 -18.26 13.02
CA LEU A 462 -0.63 -18.17 12.23
C LEU A 462 0.44 -17.30 12.94
N LEU A 463 0.05 -16.20 13.55
CA LEU A 463 1.00 -15.35 14.30
C LEU A 463 1.60 -16.06 15.51
N LEU A 464 0.83 -16.88 16.22
CA LEU A 464 1.36 -17.71 17.32
C LEU A 464 2.40 -18.70 16.80
N GLU A 465 2.13 -19.39 15.69
CA GLU A 465 3.11 -20.27 15.02
C GLU A 465 4.39 -19.52 14.66
N GLU A 466 4.27 -18.33 14.04
CA GLU A 466 5.44 -17.54 13.66
C GLU A 466 6.25 -17.02 14.86
N LEU A 467 5.58 -16.70 15.96
CA LEU A 467 6.23 -16.32 17.22
C LEU A 467 7.02 -17.50 17.81
N ASP A 468 6.45 -18.68 17.85
CA ASP A 468 7.11 -19.87 18.39
C ASP A 468 8.35 -20.23 17.54
N LEU A 469 8.21 -20.21 16.21
CA LEU A 469 9.33 -20.43 15.29
C LEU A 469 10.45 -19.38 15.42
N ALA A 470 10.11 -18.13 15.72
CA ALA A 470 11.11 -17.07 15.93
C ALA A 470 11.92 -17.29 17.21
N LEU A 471 11.28 -17.80 18.26
CA LEU A 471 11.93 -18.02 19.55
C LEU A 471 12.72 -19.32 19.60
N ASP A 472 12.26 -20.38 18.93
CA ASP A 472 12.95 -21.67 18.84
C ASP A 472 14.26 -21.55 18.04
N SER A 473 14.25 -20.77 16.94
CA SER A 473 15.46 -20.52 16.16
C SER A 473 16.52 -19.75 16.95
N ALA A 474 16.10 -18.88 17.86
CA ALA A 474 17.02 -18.14 18.74
C ALA A 474 17.66 -19.01 19.85
N GLN A 475 17.07 -20.17 20.18
CA GLN A 475 17.61 -21.10 21.19
C GLN A 475 18.54 -22.17 20.57
N GLY A 476 18.43 -22.40 19.25
CA GLY A 476 19.21 -23.43 18.55
C GLY A 476 20.59 -23.00 18.05
N GLU A 477 20.93 -21.73 18.06
CA GLU A 477 22.18 -21.16 17.54
C GLU A 477 23.17 -20.75 18.68
N CYS A 478 23.23 -21.51 19.75
CA CYS A 478 24.39 -21.39 20.67
C CYS A 478 25.27 -22.62 20.48
N PRO A 479 26.46 -22.52 19.78
CA PRO A 479 27.42 -23.58 19.73
C PRO A 479 28.17 -23.71 21.06
#